data_c377a2818940247036f6d161d6ebe499
#
_entry.id   c377a2818940247036f6d161d6ebe499
#
_cell.length_a   1.000
_cell.length_b   1.000
_cell.length_c   1.000
_cell.angle_alpha   90.00
_cell.angle_beta   90.00
_cell.angle_gamma   90.00
#
_symmetry.space_group_name_H-M   'P 1'
#
loop_
_entity.id
_entity.type
_entity.pdbx_description
1 polymer ?
#
loop_
_entity_poly.entity_id
_entity_poly.type
_entity_poly.pdbx_seq_one_letter_code
_entity_poly.pdbx_strand_id
1 'polypeptide(L)'
;MINNYTISSTEKFQISDINFNKDGLVPVISQCVHTGVILMMAWMNKEALKKTIDTNVMYYFSRSRQKLWQKGETSGHFQKLHELRLDCDNDTILALIEQTGSACHTGAKSCFFKSTKDIN
;
A
#
# COMPACT_ATOMS: atom_id res chain seq x y z
N MET A 1 17.43 6.13 -4.66
CA MET A 1 16.75 7.44 -4.72
C MET A 1 16.34 7.85 -3.30
N ILE A 2 16.63 9.08 -2.93
CA ILE A 2 16.24 9.62 -1.64
C ILE A 2 14.78 10.07 -1.73
N ASN A 3 13.96 9.57 -0.83
CA ASN A 3 12.57 9.97 -0.73
C ASN A 3 12.45 11.08 0.32
N ASN A 4 11.95 12.26 -0.11
CA ASN A 4 11.81 13.42 0.76
C ASN A 4 10.60 13.33 1.69
N TYR A 5 9.78 12.30 1.58
CA TYR A 5 8.51 12.18 2.30
C TYR A 5 8.56 11.18 3.45
N THR A 6 9.68 10.47 3.59
CA THR A 6 9.92 9.56 4.71
C THR A 6 11.29 9.80 5.29
N ILE A 7 11.43 9.52 6.57
CA ILE A 7 12.74 9.59 7.22
C ILE A 7 13.60 8.40 6.78
N SER A 8 14.91 8.51 6.98
CA SER A 8 15.83 7.39 6.73
C SER A 8 15.45 6.21 7.60
N SER A 9 15.49 5.00 7.04
CA SER A 9 15.24 3.80 7.83
C SER A 9 16.48 3.48 8.65
N THR A 10 16.27 2.98 9.86
CA THR A 10 17.32 2.60 10.78
C THR A 10 17.40 1.09 10.99
N GLU A 11 16.40 0.36 10.56
CA GLU A 11 16.31 -1.08 10.75
C GLU A 11 15.73 -1.74 9.50
N LYS A 12 16.15 -2.97 9.26
CA LYS A 12 15.50 -3.83 8.26
C LYS A 12 14.45 -4.67 8.94
N PHE A 13 13.40 -5.04 8.19
CA PHE A 13 12.41 -5.98 8.69
C PHE A 13 12.17 -7.11 7.69
N GLN A 14 11.66 -8.21 8.20
CA GLN A 14 11.27 -9.39 7.43
C GLN A 14 9.79 -9.66 7.65
N ILE A 15 9.19 -10.48 6.80
CA ILE A 15 7.78 -10.85 6.94
C ILE A 15 7.47 -11.39 8.33
N SER A 16 8.40 -12.17 8.91
CA SER A 16 8.23 -12.74 10.25
C SER A 16 8.14 -11.71 11.36
N ASP A 17 8.57 -10.47 11.10
CA ASP A 17 8.49 -9.39 12.09
C ASP A 17 7.08 -8.78 12.19
N ILE A 18 6.23 -9.02 11.19
CA ILE A 18 4.94 -8.36 11.08
C ILE A 18 3.94 -9.00 12.04
N ASN A 19 3.26 -8.16 12.81
CA ASN A 19 2.16 -8.55 13.68
C ASN A 19 0.85 -8.46 12.90
N PHE A 20 0.51 -9.56 12.21
CA PHE A 20 -0.79 -9.64 11.53
C PHE A 20 -1.91 -9.66 12.57
N ASN A 21 -3.07 -9.13 12.21
CA ASN A 21 -4.21 -9.15 13.13
C ASN A 21 -4.79 -10.58 13.25
N LYS A 22 -5.89 -10.72 14.03
CA LYS A 22 -6.51 -12.03 14.27
C LYS A 22 -6.99 -12.72 12.99
N ASP A 23 -7.22 -11.98 11.92
CA ASP A 23 -7.67 -12.51 10.64
C ASP A 23 -6.51 -12.77 9.68
N GLY A 24 -5.27 -12.61 10.16
CA GLY A 24 -4.08 -12.80 9.33
C GLY A 24 -3.83 -11.66 8.36
N LEU A 25 -4.32 -10.46 8.65
CA LEU A 25 -4.22 -9.30 7.76
C LEU A 25 -3.41 -8.19 8.40
N VAL A 26 -2.77 -7.38 7.55
CA VAL A 26 -2.07 -6.16 7.93
C VAL A 26 -2.56 -5.03 7.04
N PRO A 27 -2.86 -3.84 7.59
CA PRO A 27 -3.24 -2.69 6.78
C PRO A 27 -2.01 -2.11 6.07
N VAL A 28 -2.23 -1.67 4.84
CA VAL A 28 -1.18 -1.11 3.98
C VAL A 28 -1.66 0.22 3.44
N ILE A 29 -0.88 1.27 3.70
CA ILE A 29 -1.11 2.59 3.13
C ILE A 29 -0.15 2.74 1.97
N SER A 30 -0.64 3.09 0.78
CA SER A 30 0.22 3.34 -0.37
C SER A 30 0.40 4.83 -0.59
N GLN A 31 1.64 5.23 -0.80
CA GLN A 31 2.06 6.61 -1.00
C GLN A 31 2.89 6.71 -2.28
N CYS A 32 2.64 7.72 -3.08
CA CYS A 32 3.43 7.96 -4.28
C CYS A 32 4.86 8.34 -3.92
N VAL A 33 5.83 7.57 -4.40
CA VAL A 33 7.24 7.78 -4.10
C VAL A 33 7.76 9.10 -4.70
N HIS A 34 7.14 9.57 -5.78
CA HIS A 34 7.58 10.79 -6.48
C HIS A 34 6.96 12.06 -5.93
N THR A 35 5.68 12.03 -5.58
CA THR A 35 4.93 13.24 -5.19
C THR A 35 4.62 13.32 -3.71
N GLY A 36 4.70 12.20 -2.99
CA GLY A 36 4.31 12.13 -1.58
C GLY A 36 2.81 12.01 -1.35
N VAL A 37 2.00 11.96 -2.41
CA VAL A 37 0.55 11.86 -2.27
C VAL A 37 0.19 10.51 -1.64
N ILE A 38 -0.63 10.55 -0.59
CA ILE A 38 -1.20 9.35 0.00
C ILE A 38 -2.35 8.90 -0.90
N LEU A 39 -2.30 7.67 -1.38
CA LEU A 39 -3.17 7.22 -2.46
C LEU A 39 -4.34 6.38 -1.98
N MET A 40 -4.09 5.39 -1.14
CA MET A 40 -5.14 4.48 -0.69
C MET A 40 -4.69 3.67 0.53
N MET A 41 -5.64 2.97 1.12
CA MET A 41 -5.39 1.97 2.15
C MET A 41 -6.10 0.68 1.75
N ALA A 42 -5.42 -0.44 1.90
CA ALA A 42 -5.99 -1.76 1.66
C ALA A 42 -5.31 -2.77 2.59
N TRP A 43 -5.64 -4.03 2.45
CA TRP A 43 -5.16 -5.09 3.35
C TRP A 43 -4.30 -6.08 2.59
N MET A 44 -3.33 -6.67 3.29
CA MET A 44 -2.55 -7.79 2.78
C MET A 44 -2.59 -8.93 3.79
N ASN A 45 -2.71 -10.15 3.28
CA ASN A 45 -2.33 -11.32 4.06
C ASN A 45 -0.87 -11.66 3.71
N LYS A 46 -0.34 -12.70 4.32
CA LYS A 46 1.06 -13.10 4.11
C LYS A 46 1.35 -13.44 2.64
N GLU A 47 0.39 -14.06 1.97
CA GLU A 47 0.54 -14.44 0.56
C GLU A 47 0.59 -13.21 -0.36
N ALA A 48 -0.29 -12.23 -0.12
CA ALA A 48 -0.28 -10.97 -0.87
C ALA A 48 1.06 -10.25 -0.71
N LEU A 49 1.58 -10.23 0.51
CA LEU A 49 2.85 -9.59 0.83
C LEU A 49 4.01 -10.29 0.10
N LYS A 50 4.05 -11.61 0.11
CA LYS A 50 5.08 -12.38 -0.60
C LYS A 50 5.04 -12.11 -2.10
N LYS A 51 3.85 -12.12 -2.70
CA LYS A 51 3.71 -11.83 -4.13
C LYS A 51 4.15 -10.42 -4.46
N THR A 52 3.82 -9.46 -3.62
CA THR A 52 4.25 -8.07 -3.80
C THR A 52 5.77 -7.96 -3.81
N ILE A 53 6.44 -8.59 -2.86
CA ILE A 53 7.90 -8.56 -2.77
C ILE A 53 8.53 -9.27 -3.96
N ASP A 54 7.99 -10.41 -4.36
CA ASP A 54 8.56 -11.23 -5.45
C ASP A 54 8.41 -10.57 -6.82
N THR A 55 7.31 -9.84 -7.04
CA THR A 55 6.98 -9.28 -8.36
C THR A 55 7.24 -7.79 -8.48
N ASN A 56 7.41 -7.10 -7.35
CA ASN A 56 7.50 -5.63 -7.29
C ASN A 56 6.22 -4.93 -7.79
N VAL A 57 5.08 -5.64 -7.78
CA VAL A 57 3.77 -5.10 -8.11
C VAL A 57 2.86 -5.34 -6.92
N MET A 58 2.03 -4.35 -6.58
CA MET A 58 1.20 -4.44 -5.38
C MET A 58 0.06 -5.44 -5.55
N TYR A 59 0.03 -6.41 -4.64
CA TYR A 59 -1.08 -7.34 -4.46
C TYR A 59 -1.71 -7.06 -3.10
N TYR A 60 -3.02 -7.14 -3.04
CA TYR A 60 -3.78 -6.93 -1.80
C TYR A 60 -4.69 -8.13 -1.55
N PHE A 61 -5.28 -8.17 -0.37
CA PHE A 61 -6.28 -9.19 -0.02
C PHE A 61 -7.64 -8.53 0.16
N SER A 62 -8.63 -8.98 -0.59
CA SER A 62 -10.00 -8.48 -0.47
C SER A 62 -10.71 -9.20 0.68
N ARG A 63 -11.11 -8.43 1.72
CA ARG A 63 -11.82 -8.99 2.86
C ARG A 63 -13.23 -9.46 2.46
N SER A 64 -13.89 -8.71 1.59
CA SER A 64 -15.26 -9.05 1.17
C SER A 64 -15.30 -10.28 0.27
N ARG A 65 -14.30 -10.45 -0.61
CA ARG A 65 -14.24 -11.57 -1.54
C ARG A 65 -13.39 -12.73 -1.03
N GLN A 66 -12.64 -12.51 0.04
CA GLN A 66 -11.73 -13.49 0.62
C GLN A 66 -10.74 -14.05 -0.40
N LYS A 67 -10.15 -13.15 -1.19
CA LYS A 67 -9.15 -13.56 -2.18
C LYS A 67 -8.14 -12.46 -2.47
N LEU A 68 -7.01 -12.88 -3.00
CA LEU A 68 -5.96 -12.00 -3.50
C LEU A 68 -6.41 -11.26 -4.74
N TRP A 69 -5.92 -10.04 -4.90
CA TRP A 69 -6.07 -9.31 -6.15
C TRP A 69 -4.84 -8.44 -6.41
N GLN A 70 -4.46 -8.37 -7.68
CA GLN A 70 -3.38 -7.50 -8.12
C GLN A 70 -3.95 -6.12 -8.42
N LYS A 71 -3.39 -5.09 -7.82
CA LYS A 71 -3.83 -3.71 -8.10
C LYS A 71 -3.64 -3.42 -9.58
N GLY A 72 -4.72 -3.07 -10.26
CA GLY A 72 -4.69 -2.74 -11.69
C GLY A 72 -4.96 -3.92 -12.62
N GLU A 73 -5.22 -5.12 -12.11
CA GLU A 73 -5.42 -6.30 -12.98
C GLU A 73 -6.58 -6.15 -13.97
N THR A 74 -7.59 -5.34 -13.61
CA THR A 74 -8.73 -5.06 -14.48
C THR A 74 -8.61 -3.69 -15.14
N SER A 75 -8.23 -2.66 -14.36
CA SER A 75 -8.20 -1.28 -14.84
C SER A 75 -6.93 -0.90 -15.59
N GLY A 76 -5.86 -1.65 -15.41
CA GLY A 76 -4.53 -1.28 -15.91
C GLY A 76 -3.81 -0.25 -15.04
N HIS A 77 -4.42 0.19 -13.94
CA HIS A 77 -3.84 1.18 -13.03
C HIS A 77 -2.97 0.51 -11.98
N PHE A 78 -1.84 -0.03 -12.41
CA PHE A 78 -0.93 -0.80 -11.57
C PHE A 78 -0.19 0.08 -10.57
N GLN A 79 0.31 -0.56 -9.51
CA GLN A 79 1.19 0.07 -8.53
C GLN A 79 2.50 -0.71 -8.49
N LYS A 80 3.59 -0.03 -8.86
CA LYS A 80 4.93 -0.61 -8.81
C LYS A 80 5.54 -0.34 -7.45
N LEU A 81 6.03 -1.38 -6.79
CA LEU A 81 6.63 -1.25 -5.48
C LEU A 81 8.05 -0.69 -5.58
N HIS A 82 8.36 0.30 -4.74
CA HIS A 82 9.72 0.80 -4.55
C HIS A 82 10.26 0.37 -3.18
N GLU A 83 9.46 0.54 -2.12
CA GLU A 83 9.92 0.23 -0.77
C GLU A 83 8.73 -0.04 0.14
N LEU A 84 8.88 -1.01 1.06
CA LEU A 84 7.92 -1.24 2.14
C LEU A 84 8.54 -0.77 3.44
N ARG A 85 7.75 -0.11 4.27
CA ARG A 85 8.12 0.32 5.61
C ARG A 85 7.16 -0.26 6.62
N LEU A 86 7.68 -0.69 7.76
CA LEU A 86 6.89 -1.23 8.87
C LEU A 86 6.92 -0.22 10.00
N ASP A 87 5.79 0.01 10.65
CA ASP A 87 5.72 0.98 11.74
C ASP A 87 6.33 0.43 13.04
N CYS A 88 6.37 1.25 14.08
CA CYS A 88 7.14 0.95 15.29
C CYS A 88 6.61 -0.25 16.09
N ASP A 89 5.33 -0.54 16.01
CA ASP A 89 4.73 -1.70 16.69
C ASP A 89 4.42 -2.85 15.72
N ASN A 90 4.93 -2.76 14.50
CA ASN A 90 4.95 -3.83 13.50
C ASN A 90 3.57 -4.28 13.00
N ASP A 91 2.58 -3.41 13.05
CA ASP A 91 1.21 -3.77 12.66
C ASP A 91 0.63 -2.96 11.50
N THR A 92 1.42 -2.09 10.87
CA THR A 92 0.98 -1.27 9.74
C THR A 92 2.12 -1.11 8.75
N ILE A 93 1.82 -1.26 7.47
CA ILE A 93 2.81 -1.12 6.39
C ILE A 93 2.55 0.17 5.63
N LEU A 94 3.63 0.90 5.34
CA LEU A 94 3.65 1.98 4.37
C LEU A 94 4.33 1.46 3.11
N ALA A 95 3.64 1.50 1.98
CA ALA A 95 4.20 1.11 0.69
C ALA A 95 4.50 2.36 -0.13
N LEU A 96 5.75 2.56 -0.47
CA LEU A 96 6.17 3.62 -1.38
C LEU A 96 6.11 3.05 -2.79
N ILE A 97 5.21 3.60 -3.60
CA ILE A 97 4.88 3.01 -4.90
C ILE A 97 4.86 4.06 -6.01
N GLU A 98 4.88 3.57 -7.23
CA GLU A 98 4.66 4.37 -8.43
C GLU A 98 3.31 3.96 -9.00
N GLN A 99 2.36 4.91 -9.03
CA GLN A 99 0.99 4.67 -9.48
C GLN A 99 0.85 4.98 -10.96
N THR A 100 0.30 4.05 -11.72
CA THR A 100 -0.16 4.28 -13.09
C THR A 100 -1.64 4.63 -13.04
N GLY A 101 -2.00 5.78 -13.59
CA GLY A 101 -3.39 6.22 -13.59
C GLY A 101 -3.90 6.59 -12.20
N SER A 102 -5.22 6.46 -12.00
CA SER A 102 -5.87 6.79 -10.73
C SER A 102 -5.81 5.62 -9.76
N ALA A 103 -5.62 5.91 -8.48
CA ALA A 103 -5.58 4.87 -7.44
C ALA A 103 -6.97 4.40 -7.07
N CYS A 104 -7.96 5.30 -7.09
CA CYS A 104 -9.32 5.01 -6.66
C CYS A 104 -10.17 4.45 -7.80
N HIS A 105 -11.05 3.48 -7.48
CA HIS A 105 -11.96 2.90 -8.47
C HIS A 105 -12.99 3.93 -9.00
N THR A 106 -13.16 5.05 -8.30
CA THR A 106 -14.03 6.16 -8.75
C THR A 106 -13.39 7.00 -9.84
N GLY A 107 -12.10 6.77 -10.14
CA GLY A 107 -11.32 7.59 -11.05
C GLY A 107 -10.55 8.71 -10.36
N ALA A 108 -10.75 8.91 -9.07
CA ALA A 108 -10.01 9.90 -8.31
C ALA A 108 -8.53 9.49 -8.17
N LYS A 109 -7.63 10.47 -8.22
CA LYS A 109 -6.20 10.23 -8.10
C LYS A 109 -5.86 9.55 -6.78
N SER A 110 -6.51 9.98 -5.69
CA SER A 110 -6.38 9.40 -4.37
C SER A 110 -7.73 8.96 -3.85
N CYS A 111 -7.77 7.91 -3.03
CA CYS A 111 -8.98 7.49 -2.34
C CYS A 111 -9.36 8.44 -1.22
N PHE A 112 -8.42 9.28 -0.76
CA PHE A 112 -8.63 10.20 0.36
C PHE A 112 -9.07 11.57 -0.13
N PHE A 113 -10.28 11.63 -0.74
CA PHE A 113 -10.80 12.89 -1.32
C PHE A 113 -11.94 13.52 -0.53
N LYS A 114 -12.38 12.89 0.55
CA LYS A 114 -13.40 13.44 1.43
C LYS A 114 -12.73 14.18 2.59
N SER A 115 -13.20 15.37 2.92
CA SER A 115 -12.61 16.19 3.96
C SER A 115 -13.64 16.61 5.01
N THR A 116 -13.19 16.87 6.23
CA THR A 116 -14.03 17.46 7.27
C THR A 116 -14.19 18.96 7.06
N LYS A 117 -13.39 19.56 6.17
CA LYS A 117 -13.43 20.98 5.87
C LYS A 117 -14.29 21.24 4.64
N ASP A 118 -14.77 22.49 4.51
CA ASP A 118 -15.57 22.89 3.38
C ASP A 118 -14.75 22.78 2.09
N ILE A 119 -15.45 22.42 1.01
CA ILE A 119 -14.84 22.34 -0.33
C ILE A 119 -14.79 23.75 -0.91
N ASN A 120 -13.63 24.12 -1.44
CA ASN A 120 -13.46 25.41 -2.13
C ASN A 120 -13.74 25.28 -3.62
#